data_f2275c166f8fea1a035f01c1ab957323
#
_entry.id   f2275c166f8fea1a035f01c1ab957323
#
_cell.length_a   1.000
_cell.length_b   1.000
_cell.length_c   1.000
_cell.angle_alpha   90.00
_cell.angle_beta   90.00
_cell.angle_gamma   90.00
#
_symmetry.space_group_name_H-M   'P 1'
#
loop_
_entity.id
_entity.type
_entity.pdbx_description
1 polymer ?
#
loop_
_entity_poly.entity_id
_entity_poly.type
_entity_poly.pdbx_seq_one_letter_code
_entity_poly.pdbx_strand_id
1 'polypeptide(L)'
;MAYGRQFEITVNCTDGETIHITDVDVDFSSVRDDEKEPNEADLTLWGLTPQTQNAIAQAGSTVSVAAGYIDEGMFTLFQGELISAVTIKPNEVYGLKMKIYEALIPFRASVTSRTFRKGQSLKDAVLQVASDMGLGCQFSKSVSSLTLAKSVSAAALSRDVLTSLCKPVNANWSLQYQSIVVTAGDSILTGAAVFSPETGLLGAPLLKIHSPKRTKKKNPSEKEQIQKKHDKSITTYVWPPKGSQVDYSKGARRQMGVIEAVTWESLLYGGVEIGEQVELSSPSMGEGWMVIVKKISHRFSTRDRQAWSSSWEGIIV
;
A
#
# COMPACT_ATOMS: atom_id res chain seq x y z
N MET A 1 -15.31 -21.59 -0.49
CA MET A 1 -14.64 -21.48 -1.81
C MET A 1 -15.17 -20.24 -2.47
N ALA A 2 -14.30 -19.34 -2.84
CA ALA A 2 -14.66 -18.09 -3.53
C ALA A 2 -15.37 -18.42 -4.87
N TYR A 3 -16.64 -18.06 -4.99
CA TYR A 3 -17.49 -18.35 -6.15
C TYR A 3 -18.13 -17.07 -6.68
N GLY A 4 -18.21 -17.00 -8.01
CA GLY A 4 -18.91 -15.89 -8.67
C GLY A 4 -18.17 -14.56 -8.49
N ARG A 5 -17.23 -14.29 -9.38
CA ARG A 5 -16.49 -13.00 -9.41
C ARG A 5 -17.44 -11.87 -9.76
N GLN A 6 -17.35 -10.77 -9.03
CA GLN A 6 -18.10 -9.56 -9.27
C GLN A 6 -17.25 -8.32 -9.04
N PHE A 7 -17.55 -7.27 -9.75
CA PHE A 7 -16.91 -5.97 -9.59
C PHE A 7 -17.91 -4.84 -9.80
N GLU A 8 -17.59 -3.69 -9.25
CA GLU A 8 -18.28 -2.44 -9.47
C GLU A 8 -17.26 -1.30 -9.54
N ILE A 9 -17.38 -0.48 -10.55
CA ILE A 9 -16.58 0.73 -10.71
C ILE A 9 -17.53 1.92 -10.66
N THR A 10 -17.32 2.81 -9.72
CA THR A 10 -18.07 4.04 -9.56
C THR A 10 -17.20 5.22 -9.93
N VAL A 11 -17.65 6.02 -10.89
CA VAL A 11 -16.99 7.27 -11.28
C VAL A 11 -17.87 8.44 -10.93
N ASN A 12 -17.41 9.32 -10.02
CA ASN A 12 -18.07 10.59 -9.76
C ASN A 12 -17.45 11.66 -10.64
N CYS A 13 -18.19 12.09 -11.63
CA CYS A 13 -17.77 13.10 -12.60
C CYS A 13 -17.82 14.51 -12.02
N THR A 14 -17.06 15.42 -12.59
CA THR A 14 -16.99 16.82 -12.10
C THR A 14 -18.26 17.63 -12.32
N ASP A 15 -19.12 17.21 -13.22
CA ASP A 15 -20.46 17.80 -13.46
C ASP A 15 -21.53 17.34 -12.44
N GLY A 16 -21.15 16.45 -11.52
CA GLY A 16 -22.02 15.89 -10.49
C GLY A 16 -22.72 14.59 -10.89
N GLU A 17 -22.51 14.09 -12.11
CA GLU A 17 -22.99 12.78 -12.53
C GLU A 17 -22.19 11.67 -11.86
N THR A 18 -22.87 10.60 -11.43
CA THR A 18 -22.24 9.36 -10.95
C THR A 18 -22.52 8.23 -11.93
N ILE A 19 -21.46 7.63 -12.46
CA ILE A 19 -21.54 6.53 -13.41
C ILE A 19 -21.16 5.23 -12.69
N HIS A 20 -22.08 4.25 -12.68
CA HIS A 20 -21.83 2.90 -12.18
C HIS A 20 -21.59 1.94 -13.34
N ILE A 21 -20.53 1.16 -13.26
CA ILE A 21 -20.07 0.26 -14.32
C ILE A 21 -19.87 -1.14 -13.74
N THR A 22 -20.66 -2.09 -14.22
CA THR A 22 -20.65 -3.50 -13.79
C THR A 22 -20.57 -4.49 -14.94
N ASP A 23 -20.91 -4.06 -16.16
CA ASP A 23 -21.19 -4.90 -17.32
C ASP A 23 -20.24 -4.67 -18.50
N VAL A 24 -18.96 -4.43 -18.23
CA VAL A 24 -17.94 -4.21 -19.25
C VAL A 24 -16.73 -5.11 -19.00
N ASP A 25 -15.91 -5.30 -20.01
CA ASP A 25 -14.61 -5.91 -19.78
C ASP A 25 -13.68 -4.92 -19.07
N VAL A 26 -12.96 -5.41 -18.06
CA VAL A 26 -12.09 -4.61 -17.21
C VAL A 26 -10.74 -5.28 -16.99
N ASP A 27 -9.69 -4.46 -17.01
CA ASP A 27 -8.36 -4.79 -16.51
C ASP A 27 -8.00 -3.80 -15.41
N PHE A 28 -7.70 -4.29 -14.23
CA PHE A 28 -7.36 -3.48 -13.07
C PHE A 28 -6.08 -3.98 -12.38
N SER A 29 -5.25 -3.04 -11.97
CA SER A 29 -4.14 -3.28 -11.06
C SER A 29 -3.91 -2.07 -10.17
N SER A 30 -3.64 -2.32 -8.91
CA SER A 30 -3.28 -1.28 -7.94
C SER A 30 -2.10 -1.70 -7.09
N VAL A 31 -1.36 -0.71 -6.61
CA VAL A 31 -0.30 -0.87 -5.63
C VAL A 31 -0.52 0.15 -4.54
N ARG A 32 -0.60 -0.34 -3.30
CA ARG A 32 -0.70 0.46 -2.08
C ARG A 32 0.40 0.04 -1.12
N ASP A 33 1.06 0.99 -0.48
CA ASP A 33 2.09 0.76 0.51
C ASP A 33 2.08 1.83 1.61
N ASP A 34 2.94 1.70 2.62
CA ASP A 34 3.08 2.65 3.71
C ASP A 34 4.12 3.74 3.44
N GLU A 35 4.52 3.92 2.19
CA GLU A 35 5.40 5.02 1.78
C GLU A 35 4.63 6.36 1.73
N LYS A 36 5.38 7.44 1.61
CA LYS A 36 4.82 8.80 1.63
C LYS A 36 4.22 9.21 0.30
N GLU A 37 4.66 8.61 -0.79
CA GLU A 37 4.15 8.91 -2.12
C GLU A 37 2.72 8.38 -2.27
N PRO A 38 1.85 9.10 -3.01
CA PRO A 38 0.49 8.64 -3.26
C PRO A 38 0.44 7.29 -3.97
N ASN A 39 -0.40 6.40 -3.45
CA ASN A 39 -0.68 5.12 -4.08
C ASN A 39 -1.33 5.28 -5.46
N GLU A 40 -1.09 4.31 -6.35
CA GLU A 40 -1.57 4.38 -7.73
C GLU A 40 -2.33 3.13 -8.17
N ALA A 41 -3.23 3.32 -9.14
CA ALA A 41 -3.91 2.25 -9.84
C ALA A 41 -4.01 2.53 -11.33
N ASP A 42 -3.88 1.46 -12.10
CA ASP A 42 -4.18 1.42 -13.53
C ASP A 42 -5.52 0.67 -13.74
N LEU A 43 -6.43 1.31 -14.47
CA LEU A 43 -7.73 0.77 -14.81
C LEU A 43 -7.96 0.91 -16.31
N THR A 44 -8.34 -0.17 -16.98
CA THR A 44 -8.77 -0.12 -18.38
C THR A 44 -10.18 -0.68 -18.50
N LEU A 45 -11.08 0.09 -19.07
CA LEU A 45 -12.47 -0.29 -19.36
C LEU A 45 -12.64 -0.47 -20.85
N TRP A 46 -13.19 -1.60 -21.26
CA TRP A 46 -13.35 -1.96 -22.65
C TRP A 46 -14.82 -1.88 -23.07
N GLY A 47 -15.07 -1.48 -24.33
CA GLY A 47 -16.41 -1.49 -24.90
C GLY A 47 -17.33 -0.34 -24.48
N LEU A 48 -16.80 0.70 -23.79
CA LEU A 48 -17.55 1.90 -23.47
C LEU A 48 -17.89 2.72 -24.71
N THR A 49 -19.08 3.35 -24.73
CA THR A 49 -19.44 4.29 -25.77
C THR A 49 -18.55 5.54 -25.74
N PRO A 50 -18.31 6.23 -26.86
CA PRO A 50 -17.53 7.47 -26.87
C PRO A 50 -18.10 8.55 -25.94
N GLN A 51 -19.41 8.60 -25.76
CA GLN A 51 -20.07 9.54 -24.85
C GLN A 51 -19.69 9.25 -23.39
N THR A 52 -19.78 7.98 -22.97
CA THR A 52 -19.38 7.54 -21.63
C THR A 52 -17.89 7.75 -21.37
N GLN A 53 -17.04 7.45 -22.38
CA GLN A 53 -15.61 7.71 -22.27
C GLN A 53 -15.31 9.19 -22.04
N ASN A 54 -15.97 10.08 -22.77
CA ASN A 54 -15.79 11.54 -22.62
C ASN A 54 -16.32 12.05 -21.27
N ALA A 55 -17.41 11.51 -20.76
CA ALA A 55 -17.95 11.87 -19.46
C ALA A 55 -16.98 11.47 -18.32
N ILE A 56 -16.40 10.26 -18.37
CA ILE A 56 -15.43 9.77 -17.41
C ILE A 56 -14.11 10.54 -17.49
N ALA A 57 -13.62 10.84 -18.70
CA ALA A 57 -12.27 11.38 -18.94
C ALA A 57 -12.06 12.83 -18.45
N GLN A 58 -13.00 13.40 -17.70
CA GLN A 58 -12.90 14.77 -17.20
C GLN A 58 -11.91 14.83 -16.02
N ALA A 59 -11.00 15.79 -16.06
CA ALA A 59 -10.06 16.03 -14.99
C ALA A 59 -10.79 16.41 -13.68
N GLY A 60 -10.39 15.81 -12.58
CA GLY A 60 -11.01 16.00 -11.26
C GLY A 60 -12.11 14.99 -10.91
N SER A 61 -12.46 14.08 -11.82
CA SER A 61 -13.32 12.95 -11.50
C SER A 61 -12.65 12.03 -10.47
N THR A 62 -13.45 11.43 -9.61
CA THR A 62 -12.97 10.41 -8.65
C THR A 62 -13.47 9.03 -9.05
N VAL A 63 -12.61 8.04 -8.88
CA VAL A 63 -12.91 6.65 -9.26
C VAL A 63 -12.78 5.76 -8.04
N SER A 64 -13.80 4.95 -7.79
CA SER A 64 -13.79 3.88 -6.79
C SER A 64 -13.90 2.54 -7.50
N VAL A 65 -13.05 1.59 -7.14
CA VAL A 65 -13.02 0.23 -7.70
C VAL A 65 -13.27 -0.75 -6.57
N ALA A 66 -14.36 -1.48 -6.66
CA ALA A 66 -14.70 -2.57 -5.76
C ALA A 66 -14.75 -3.89 -6.52
N ALA A 67 -14.26 -4.96 -5.92
CA ALA A 67 -14.40 -6.30 -6.46
C ALA A 67 -14.35 -7.37 -5.36
N GLY A 68 -14.80 -8.57 -5.70
CA GLY A 68 -14.86 -9.69 -4.76
C GLY A 68 -15.60 -10.90 -5.33
N TYR A 69 -16.25 -11.63 -4.45
CA TYR A 69 -16.97 -12.86 -4.74
C TYR A 69 -18.39 -12.81 -4.17
N ILE A 70 -19.33 -13.51 -4.82
CA ILE A 70 -20.75 -13.49 -4.40
C ILE A 70 -20.91 -14.03 -2.97
N ASP A 71 -20.14 -15.04 -2.59
CA ASP A 71 -20.20 -15.69 -1.29
C ASP A 71 -19.41 -14.96 -0.18
N GLU A 72 -18.45 -14.12 -0.53
CA GLU A 72 -17.58 -13.41 0.42
C GLU A 72 -17.85 -11.90 0.45
N GLY A 73 -18.59 -11.37 -0.53
CA GLY A 73 -18.89 -9.94 -0.69
C GLY A 73 -17.84 -9.20 -1.52
N MET A 74 -18.13 -7.93 -1.75
CA MET A 74 -17.22 -7.01 -2.45
C MET A 74 -16.48 -6.12 -1.46
N PHE A 75 -15.23 -5.83 -1.79
CA PHE A 75 -14.37 -4.90 -1.05
C PHE A 75 -13.94 -3.76 -1.94
N THR A 76 -13.84 -2.57 -1.40
CA THR A 76 -13.19 -1.45 -2.09
C THR A 76 -11.70 -1.73 -2.15
N LEU A 77 -11.18 -1.92 -3.36
CA LEU A 77 -9.76 -2.21 -3.59
C LEU A 77 -8.93 -0.94 -3.76
N PHE A 78 -9.55 0.10 -4.33
CA PHE A 78 -8.90 1.38 -4.58
C PHE A 78 -9.92 2.50 -4.73
N GLN A 79 -9.56 3.69 -4.26
CA GLN A 79 -10.32 4.91 -4.46
C GLN A 79 -9.36 6.08 -4.63
N GLY A 80 -9.55 6.88 -5.69
CA GLY A 80 -8.65 7.99 -5.94
C GLY A 80 -9.13 8.95 -7.01
N GLU A 81 -8.26 9.90 -7.35
CA GLU A 81 -8.47 10.94 -8.34
C GLU A 81 -8.02 10.47 -9.71
N LEU A 82 -8.82 10.70 -10.74
CA LEU A 82 -8.48 10.43 -12.13
C LEU A 82 -7.47 11.48 -12.62
N ILE A 83 -6.25 11.05 -12.90
CA ILE A 83 -5.17 11.93 -13.34
C ILE A 83 -4.99 11.87 -14.87
N SER A 84 -5.18 10.72 -15.46
CA SER A 84 -5.16 10.61 -16.92
C SER A 84 -6.17 9.57 -17.42
N ALA A 85 -6.78 9.87 -18.55
CA ALA A 85 -7.65 8.96 -19.29
C ALA A 85 -7.27 9.04 -20.76
N VAL A 86 -6.97 7.90 -21.37
CA VAL A 86 -6.54 7.82 -22.77
C VAL A 86 -7.31 6.70 -23.46
N THR A 87 -7.97 7.03 -24.57
CA THR A 87 -8.60 6.02 -25.43
C THR A 87 -7.52 5.25 -26.18
N ILE A 88 -7.55 3.93 -26.06
CA ILE A 88 -6.67 2.99 -26.74
C ILE A 88 -7.47 2.08 -27.67
N LYS A 89 -6.84 1.56 -28.71
CA LYS A 89 -7.48 0.64 -29.66
C LYS A 89 -6.52 -0.50 -30.06
N PRO A 90 -6.16 -1.39 -29.14
CA PRO A 90 -5.47 -2.61 -29.53
C PRO A 90 -6.49 -3.59 -30.15
N ASN A 91 -6.10 -4.25 -31.24
CA ASN A 91 -6.88 -5.33 -31.88
C ASN A 91 -8.37 -5.01 -32.13
N GLU A 92 -8.67 -3.85 -32.70
CA GLU A 92 -10.02 -3.40 -33.10
C GLU A 92 -11.01 -3.08 -31.95
N VAL A 93 -10.68 -3.33 -30.70
CA VAL A 93 -11.53 -3.00 -29.54
C VAL A 93 -11.07 -1.68 -28.90
N TYR A 94 -12.01 -0.75 -28.69
CA TYR A 94 -11.75 0.49 -27.98
C TYR A 94 -11.74 0.26 -26.46
N GLY A 95 -10.73 0.77 -25.79
CA GLY A 95 -10.61 0.80 -24.34
C GLY A 95 -10.29 2.20 -23.83
N LEU A 96 -10.77 2.54 -22.65
CA LEU A 96 -10.38 3.74 -21.90
C LEU A 96 -9.39 3.33 -20.84
N LYS A 97 -8.10 3.66 -21.04
CA LYS A 97 -7.04 3.44 -20.06
C LYS A 97 -6.92 4.64 -19.14
N MET A 98 -7.04 4.41 -17.85
CA MET A 98 -7.04 5.42 -16.80
C MET A 98 -5.93 5.19 -15.80
N LYS A 99 -5.35 6.28 -15.31
CA LYS A 99 -4.43 6.27 -14.19
C LYS A 99 -5.02 7.07 -13.04
N ILE A 100 -5.07 6.43 -11.87
CA ILE A 100 -5.77 6.91 -10.68
C ILE A 100 -4.77 6.98 -9.54
N TYR A 101 -4.83 8.04 -8.73
CA TYR A 101 -3.97 8.22 -7.57
C TYR A 101 -4.77 8.56 -6.32
N GLU A 102 -4.36 8.05 -5.17
CA GLU A 102 -4.90 8.46 -3.87
C GLU A 102 -4.38 9.83 -3.47
N ALA A 103 -5.27 10.82 -3.26
CA ALA A 103 -4.95 12.15 -2.72
C ALA A 103 -3.75 12.87 -3.38
N LEU A 104 -3.52 12.68 -4.69
CA LEU A 104 -2.38 13.29 -5.38
C LEU A 104 -2.46 14.81 -5.43
N ILE A 105 -3.65 15.38 -5.64
CA ILE A 105 -3.84 16.83 -5.71
C ILE A 105 -3.53 17.48 -4.36
N PRO A 106 -4.13 17.03 -3.22
CA PRO A 106 -3.74 17.52 -1.89
C PRO A 106 -2.25 17.37 -1.59
N PHE A 107 -1.67 16.21 -1.94
CA PHE A 107 -0.24 15.94 -1.73
C PHE A 107 0.68 16.94 -2.44
N ARG A 108 0.34 17.33 -3.66
CA ARG A 108 1.16 18.24 -4.49
C ARG A 108 0.91 19.71 -4.22
N ALA A 109 -0.32 20.10 -3.95
CA ALA A 109 -0.75 21.49 -3.99
C ALA A 109 -1.03 22.10 -2.62
N SER A 110 -1.34 21.30 -1.58
CA SER A 110 -1.70 21.87 -0.27
C SER A 110 -0.51 22.50 0.43
N VAL A 111 -0.76 23.67 1.03
CA VAL A 111 0.22 24.46 1.78
C VAL A 111 -0.27 24.65 3.21
N THR A 112 0.60 24.38 4.18
CA THR A 112 0.37 24.65 5.59
C THR A 112 1.20 25.87 6.04
N SER A 113 0.53 26.88 6.59
CA SER A 113 1.17 28.06 7.18
C SER A 113 0.74 28.17 8.66
N ARG A 114 1.48 27.48 9.54
CA ARG A 114 1.14 27.35 10.96
C ARG A 114 2.37 27.29 11.84
N THR A 115 2.19 27.59 13.14
CA THR A 115 3.21 27.40 14.17
C THR A 115 2.71 26.35 15.17
N PHE A 116 3.48 25.28 15.33
CA PHE A 116 3.27 24.21 16.28
C PHE A 116 4.19 24.42 17.49
N ARG A 117 3.65 24.31 18.71
CA ARG A 117 4.41 24.60 19.93
C ARG A 117 5.11 23.35 20.44
N LYS A 118 6.26 23.53 21.10
CA LYS A 118 6.89 22.48 21.90
C LYS A 118 5.90 21.92 22.93
N GLY A 119 5.83 20.60 23.06
CA GLY A 119 4.91 19.90 23.97
C GLY A 119 3.50 19.69 23.42
N GLN A 120 3.16 20.27 22.25
CA GLN A 120 1.90 19.98 21.56
C GLN A 120 1.84 18.51 21.16
N SER A 121 0.66 17.88 21.26
CA SER A 121 0.42 16.51 20.79
C SER A 121 0.74 16.40 19.29
N LEU A 122 1.46 15.34 18.89
CA LEU A 122 1.69 15.04 17.47
C LEU A 122 0.36 14.86 16.73
N LYS A 123 -0.59 14.15 17.36
CA LYS A 123 -1.92 13.93 16.81
C LYS A 123 -2.62 15.25 16.46
N ASP A 124 -2.63 16.23 17.37
CA ASP A 124 -3.29 17.51 17.14
C ASP A 124 -2.57 18.33 16.07
N ALA A 125 -1.25 18.25 16.00
CA ALA A 125 -0.48 18.91 14.97
C ALA A 125 -0.77 18.33 13.57
N VAL A 126 -0.83 17.00 13.45
CA VAL A 126 -1.16 16.31 12.19
C VAL A 126 -2.60 16.59 11.77
N LEU A 127 -3.58 16.60 12.68
CA LEU A 127 -4.97 16.95 12.38
C LEU A 127 -5.10 18.35 11.78
N GLN A 128 -4.31 19.31 12.26
CA GLN A 128 -4.31 20.65 11.68
C GLN A 128 -3.76 20.68 10.25
N VAL A 129 -2.71 19.91 9.96
CA VAL A 129 -2.16 19.81 8.60
C VAL A 129 -3.14 19.05 7.69
N ALA A 130 -3.77 17.99 8.18
CA ALA A 130 -4.78 17.25 7.43
C ALA A 130 -5.98 18.11 7.05
N SER A 131 -6.42 18.98 7.97
CA SER A 131 -7.45 19.98 7.68
C SER A 131 -7.05 20.92 6.54
N ASP A 132 -5.78 21.34 6.48
CA ASP A 132 -5.26 22.17 5.38
C ASP A 132 -5.22 21.39 4.05
N MET A 133 -5.07 20.07 4.10
CA MET A 133 -5.10 19.18 2.94
C MET A 133 -6.52 18.72 2.54
N GLY A 134 -7.53 18.93 3.40
CA GLY A 134 -8.87 18.40 3.20
C GLY A 134 -8.96 16.86 3.33
N LEU A 135 -8.04 16.24 4.09
CA LEU A 135 -7.95 14.80 4.26
C LEU A 135 -8.36 14.36 5.66
N GLY A 136 -8.82 13.10 5.78
CA GLY A 136 -9.00 12.44 7.07
C GLY A 136 -7.69 12.07 7.74
N CYS A 137 -7.77 11.56 8.99
CA CYS A 137 -6.61 11.05 9.71
C CYS A 137 -6.92 9.75 10.45
N GLN A 138 -5.95 8.84 10.44
CA GLN A 138 -5.93 7.64 11.26
C GLN A 138 -4.59 7.56 12.01
N PHE A 139 -4.64 7.07 13.25
CA PHE A 139 -3.47 7.04 14.13
C PHE A 139 -3.35 5.68 14.81
N SER A 140 -2.13 5.14 14.85
CA SER A 140 -1.84 4.01 15.70
C SER A 140 -1.86 4.41 17.19
N LYS A 141 -2.03 3.43 18.08
CA LYS A 141 -2.19 3.68 19.55
C LYS A 141 -1.01 4.44 20.13
N SER A 142 0.21 4.10 19.73
CA SER A 142 1.44 4.71 20.25
C SER A 142 1.60 6.18 19.87
N VAL A 143 0.99 6.64 18.78
CA VAL A 143 1.02 8.06 18.37
C VAL A 143 0.36 8.98 19.39
N SER A 144 -0.65 8.49 20.13
CA SER A 144 -1.38 9.29 21.12
C SER A 144 -0.52 9.81 22.26
N SER A 145 0.61 9.16 22.56
CA SER A 145 1.56 9.58 23.61
C SER A 145 2.66 10.52 23.12
N LEU A 146 2.78 10.71 21.80
CA LEU A 146 3.86 11.50 21.20
C LEU A 146 3.58 12.99 21.26
N THR A 147 4.61 13.75 21.64
CA THR A 147 4.57 15.22 21.67
C THR A 147 5.76 15.81 20.94
N LEU A 148 5.60 17.03 20.41
CA LEU A 148 6.64 17.73 19.70
C LEU A 148 7.79 18.13 20.63
N ALA A 149 9.01 17.67 20.34
CA ALA A 149 10.21 17.96 21.13
C ALA A 149 10.66 19.43 21.04
N LYS A 150 10.28 20.13 19.97
CA LYS A 150 10.60 21.54 19.71
C LYS A 150 9.46 22.24 18.97
N SER A 151 9.41 23.56 19.06
CA SER A 151 8.47 24.35 18.25
C SER A 151 8.86 24.30 16.77
N VAL A 152 7.86 24.20 15.89
CA VAL A 152 8.01 24.18 14.43
C VAL A 152 7.14 25.30 13.86
N SER A 153 7.75 26.28 13.19
CA SER A 153 7.03 27.26 12.40
C SER A 153 7.22 26.92 10.92
N ALA A 154 6.14 26.70 10.21
CA ALA A 154 6.16 26.23 8.84
C ALA A 154 5.25 27.09 7.95
N ALA A 155 5.76 27.42 6.77
CA ALA A 155 5.01 27.95 5.63
C ALA A 155 5.54 27.20 4.40
N ALA A 156 5.03 25.98 4.17
CA ALA A 156 5.56 25.05 3.18
C ALA A 156 4.48 24.08 2.70
N LEU A 157 4.82 23.23 1.73
CA LEU A 157 3.93 22.15 1.31
C LEU A 157 3.56 21.26 2.50
N SER A 158 2.29 20.94 2.63
CA SER A 158 1.75 20.20 3.78
C SER A 158 2.45 18.85 4.01
N ARG A 159 2.83 18.13 2.94
CA ARG A 159 3.63 16.90 2.99
C ARG A 159 5.00 17.08 3.67
N ASP A 160 5.65 18.23 3.43
CA ASP A 160 6.96 18.53 4.02
C ASP A 160 6.81 18.88 5.50
N VAL A 161 5.72 19.57 5.84
CA VAL A 161 5.35 19.87 7.23
C VAL A 161 5.06 18.58 7.98
N LEU A 162 4.26 17.66 7.43
CA LEU A 162 4.01 16.32 8.01
C LEU A 162 5.33 15.58 8.28
N THR A 163 6.21 15.57 7.30
CA THR A 163 7.53 14.93 7.45
C THR A 163 8.35 15.57 8.58
N SER A 164 8.31 16.89 8.69
CA SER A 164 9.03 17.64 9.73
C SER A 164 8.47 17.42 11.13
N LEU A 165 7.17 17.14 11.24
CA LEU A 165 6.50 16.83 12.52
C LEU A 165 6.76 15.37 12.95
N CYS A 166 6.66 14.41 12.03
CA CYS A 166 6.72 12.97 12.32
C CYS A 166 8.16 12.46 12.53
N LYS A 167 9.11 12.87 11.66
CA LYS A 167 10.49 12.36 11.68
C LYS A 167 11.22 12.51 13.02
N PRO A 168 11.15 13.64 13.76
CA PRO A 168 11.86 13.81 15.02
C PRO A 168 11.38 12.90 16.17
N VAL A 169 10.18 12.36 16.05
CA VAL A 169 9.55 11.47 17.04
C VAL A 169 9.47 10.01 16.57
N ASN A 170 10.19 9.67 15.48
CA ASN A 170 10.21 8.36 14.85
C ASN A 170 8.82 7.84 14.46
N ALA A 171 7.91 8.75 14.09
CA ALA A 171 6.64 8.40 13.48
C ALA A 171 6.76 8.41 11.96
N ASN A 172 6.02 7.52 11.31
CA ASN A 172 5.85 7.47 9.87
C ASN A 172 4.43 7.93 9.51
N TRP A 173 4.28 8.48 8.30
CA TRP A 173 2.98 8.81 7.74
C TRP A 173 2.90 8.36 6.29
N SER A 174 1.70 7.97 5.86
CA SER A 174 1.35 7.58 4.49
C SER A 174 -0.05 8.07 4.13
N LEU A 175 -0.41 7.99 2.87
CA LEU A 175 -1.75 8.28 2.37
C LEU A 175 -2.48 6.98 2.08
N GLN A 176 -3.67 6.83 2.65
CA GLN A 176 -4.53 5.65 2.45
C GLN A 176 -5.99 6.10 2.33
N TYR A 177 -6.67 5.80 1.23
CA TYR A 177 -8.09 6.13 1.00
C TYR A 177 -8.48 7.55 1.42
N GLN A 178 -7.83 8.57 0.87
CA GLN A 178 -8.10 9.98 1.20
C GLN A 178 -7.87 10.34 2.69
N SER A 179 -7.06 9.56 3.39
CA SER A 179 -6.69 9.80 4.79
C SER A 179 -5.19 9.75 5.00
N ILE A 180 -4.70 10.58 5.92
CA ILE A 180 -3.33 10.51 6.42
C ILE A 180 -3.29 9.49 7.53
N VAL A 181 -2.49 8.46 7.35
CA VAL A 181 -2.26 7.40 8.34
C VAL A 181 -0.92 7.64 9.01
N VAL A 182 -0.90 7.72 10.36
CA VAL A 182 0.32 7.93 11.13
C VAL A 182 0.57 6.77 12.08
N THR A 183 1.76 6.17 11.98
CA THR A 183 2.19 5.04 12.81
C THR A 183 3.51 5.34 13.51
N ALA A 184 3.74 4.70 14.66
CA ALA A 184 4.97 4.85 15.43
C ALA A 184 5.57 3.47 15.81
N GLY A 185 5.68 2.58 14.82
CA GLY A 185 6.28 1.25 14.97
C GLY A 185 5.33 0.15 15.44
N ASP A 186 4.06 0.49 15.66
CA ASP A 186 2.97 -0.44 16.00
C ASP A 186 1.96 -0.57 14.84
N SER A 187 1.08 -1.56 14.94
CA SER A 187 -0.05 -1.72 14.03
C SER A 187 -1.13 -0.66 14.27
N ILE A 188 -1.87 -0.30 13.24
CA ILE A 188 -3.02 0.61 13.36
C ILE A 188 -4.19 -0.12 14.00
N LEU A 189 -4.45 -1.32 13.54
CA LEU A 189 -5.52 -2.20 14.00
C LEU A 189 -4.96 -3.61 14.19
N THR A 190 -5.57 -4.35 15.11
CA THR A 190 -5.34 -5.79 15.21
C THR A 190 -6.36 -6.44 14.30
N GLY A 191 -5.93 -6.91 13.12
CA GLY A 191 -6.79 -7.61 12.18
C GLY A 191 -7.18 -8.99 12.68
N ALA A 192 -8.35 -9.44 12.24
CA ALA A 192 -8.81 -10.82 12.43
C ALA A 192 -8.56 -11.69 11.19
N ALA A 193 -7.95 -11.14 10.13
CA ALA A 193 -7.73 -11.86 8.90
C ALA A 193 -6.64 -12.93 9.06
N VAL A 194 -6.96 -14.13 8.60
CA VAL A 194 -6.06 -15.30 8.58
C VAL A 194 -5.85 -15.71 7.13
N PHE A 195 -4.60 -15.69 6.68
CA PHE A 195 -4.21 -16.20 5.37
C PHE A 195 -3.70 -17.64 5.50
N SER A 196 -4.50 -18.58 5.07
CA SER A 196 -4.19 -20.03 5.06
C SER A 196 -4.65 -20.65 3.74
N PRO A 197 -4.24 -21.89 3.42
CA PRO A 197 -4.74 -22.57 2.23
C PRO A 197 -6.27 -22.69 2.20
N GLU A 198 -6.92 -22.77 3.36
CA GLU A 198 -8.38 -22.83 3.50
C GLU A 198 -9.05 -21.48 3.26
N THR A 199 -8.36 -20.36 3.57
CA THR A 199 -8.88 -19.00 3.41
C THR A 199 -8.41 -18.32 2.13
N GLY A 200 -7.80 -19.07 1.20
CA GLY A 200 -7.46 -18.57 -0.13
C GLY A 200 -6.00 -18.13 -0.32
N LEU A 201 -5.09 -18.56 0.55
CA LEU A 201 -3.64 -18.39 0.32
C LEU A 201 -3.23 -19.17 -0.95
N LEU A 202 -2.56 -18.49 -1.88
CA LEU A 202 -2.06 -19.06 -3.13
C LEU A 202 -0.57 -19.40 -2.99
N GLY A 203 -0.25 -20.69 -3.13
CA GLY A 203 1.15 -21.13 -3.02
C GLY A 203 1.69 -20.96 -1.60
N ALA A 204 2.97 -20.68 -1.52
CA ALA A 204 3.66 -20.62 -0.25
C ALA A 204 4.28 -19.25 -0.02
N PRO A 205 4.23 -18.71 1.22
CA PRO A 205 4.87 -17.46 1.56
C PRO A 205 6.38 -17.50 1.35
N LEU A 206 6.95 -16.39 0.88
CA LEU A 206 8.38 -16.24 0.62
C LEU A 206 8.99 -15.25 1.60
N LEU A 207 10.13 -15.61 2.18
CA LEU A 207 10.92 -14.73 3.05
C LEU A 207 11.88 -13.90 2.22
N LYS A 208 11.82 -12.58 2.42
CA LYS A 208 12.76 -11.61 1.87
C LYS A 208 13.89 -11.39 2.88
N ILE A 209 15.07 -11.88 2.55
CA ILE A 209 16.24 -11.84 3.44
C ILE A 209 17.25 -10.85 2.88
N HIS A 210 17.66 -9.88 3.68
CA HIS A 210 18.76 -8.99 3.35
C HIS A 210 20.08 -9.57 3.84
N SER A 211 21.07 -9.63 2.96
CA SER A 211 22.43 -9.93 3.38
C SER A 211 22.95 -8.81 4.29
N PRO A 212 23.55 -9.12 5.44
CA PRO A 212 24.03 -8.10 6.37
C PRO A 212 25.04 -7.19 5.65
N LYS A 213 24.81 -5.87 5.72
CA LYS A 213 25.76 -4.88 5.19
C LYS A 213 27.10 -5.08 5.91
N ARG A 214 28.15 -5.38 5.16
CA ARG A 214 29.52 -5.41 5.71
C ARG A 214 29.81 -4.07 6.38
N THR A 215 30.18 -4.11 7.65
CA THR A 215 30.64 -2.93 8.40
C THR A 215 31.76 -2.26 7.62
N LYS A 216 31.64 -0.98 7.32
CA LYS A 216 32.65 -0.20 6.61
C LYS A 216 33.97 -0.23 7.39
N LYS A 217 35.03 -0.84 6.84
CA LYS A 217 36.37 -0.58 7.32
C LYS A 217 36.73 0.88 7.03
N LYS A 218 37.46 1.53 7.94
CA LYS A 218 37.77 2.97 7.86
C LYS A 218 38.57 3.36 6.61
N ASN A 219 39.33 2.42 5.99
CA ASN A 219 40.06 2.63 4.74
C ASN A 219 39.88 1.39 3.83
N PRO A 220 38.91 1.39 2.90
CA PRO A 220 38.71 0.30 1.96
C PRO A 220 39.80 0.30 0.88
N SER A 221 40.36 -0.90 0.59
CA SER A 221 41.29 -1.10 -0.54
C SER A 221 40.54 -0.90 -1.88
N GLU A 222 41.31 -0.65 -2.98
CA GLU A 222 40.74 -0.51 -4.34
C GLU A 222 39.84 -1.70 -4.74
N LYS A 223 40.26 -2.93 -4.35
CA LYS A 223 39.47 -4.15 -4.59
C LYS A 223 38.11 -4.13 -3.85
N GLU A 224 38.04 -3.57 -2.64
CA GLU A 224 36.80 -3.42 -1.88
C GLU A 224 35.89 -2.32 -2.48
N GLN A 225 36.46 -1.31 -3.15
CA GLN A 225 35.67 -0.28 -3.87
C GLN A 225 35.06 -0.83 -5.15
N ILE A 226 35.74 -1.74 -5.85
CA ILE A 226 35.18 -2.42 -7.04
C ILE A 226 34.09 -3.39 -6.64
N GLN A 227 34.27 -4.18 -5.58
CA GLN A 227 33.21 -5.06 -5.05
C GLN A 227 31.97 -4.30 -4.58
N LYS A 228 32.14 -3.10 -4.01
CA LYS A 228 30.98 -2.24 -3.62
C LYS A 228 30.13 -1.76 -4.79
N LYS A 229 30.69 -1.65 -6.00
CA LYS A 229 29.92 -1.35 -7.23
C LYS A 229 29.08 -2.53 -7.70
N HIS A 230 29.44 -3.75 -7.34
CA HIS A 230 28.71 -4.98 -7.66
C HIS A 230 27.75 -5.44 -6.54
N ASP A 231 27.97 -5.04 -5.30
CA ASP A 231 27.06 -5.30 -4.17
C ASP A 231 25.88 -4.30 -4.14
N LYS A 232 25.15 -4.20 -5.22
CA LYS A 232 23.73 -3.84 -5.10
C LYS A 232 23.09 -4.96 -4.31
N SER A 233 22.48 -4.64 -3.19
CA SER A 233 21.80 -5.58 -2.30
C SER A 233 21.00 -6.62 -3.10
N ILE A 234 21.52 -7.84 -3.15
CA ILE A 234 20.79 -8.95 -3.76
C ILE A 234 19.74 -9.36 -2.75
N THR A 235 18.50 -9.07 -3.03
CA THR A 235 17.37 -9.61 -2.27
C THR A 235 17.18 -11.06 -2.69
N THR A 236 17.38 -11.98 -1.77
CA THR A 236 17.20 -13.41 -2.02
C THR A 236 15.94 -13.86 -1.31
N TYR A 237 15.02 -14.46 -2.05
CA TYR A 237 13.86 -15.13 -1.48
C TYR A 237 14.25 -16.56 -1.13
N VAL A 238 14.10 -16.93 0.14
CA VAL A 238 14.46 -18.27 0.63
C VAL A 238 13.23 -18.90 1.27
N TRP A 239 12.99 -20.13 0.89
CA TRP A 239 11.97 -20.97 1.50
C TRP A 239 12.47 -21.47 2.86
N PRO A 240 11.69 -21.33 3.97
CA PRO A 240 12.10 -21.91 5.24
C PRO A 240 12.11 -23.44 5.14
N PRO A 241 13.19 -24.12 5.55
CA PRO A 241 13.23 -25.58 5.59
C PRO A 241 12.13 -26.11 6.51
N LYS A 242 11.44 -27.16 6.08
CA LYS A 242 10.38 -27.82 6.86
C LYS A 242 10.92 -28.24 8.23
N GLY A 243 10.33 -27.74 9.32
CA GLY A 243 10.74 -28.03 10.69
C GLY A 243 11.89 -27.18 11.25
N SER A 244 12.40 -26.18 10.51
CA SER A 244 13.29 -25.21 11.10
C SER A 244 12.47 -24.19 11.89
N GLN A 245 12.53 -24.28 13.22
CA GLN A 245 12.26 -23.10 14.04
C GLN A 245 13.35 -22.10 13.67
N VAL A 246 12.96 -21.04 13.00
CA VAL A 246 13.85 -19.89 12.80
C VAL A 246 13.96 -19.24 14.17
N ASP A 247 14.97 -19.63 14.94
CA ASP A 247 15.23 -18.97 16.22
C ASP A 247 15.70 -17.55 15.92
N TYR A 248 14.81 -16.60 16.08
CA TYR A 248 15.06 -15.16 15.99
C TYR A 248 15.90 -14.63 17.16
N SER A 249 16.34 -15.51 18.08
CA SER A 249 17.31 -15.16 19.12
C SER A 249 18.64 -14.71 18.52
N LYS A 250 19.34 -13.83 19.21
CA LYS A 250 20.53 -13.05 18.75
C LYS A 250 21.62 -13.86 18.00
N GLY A 251 21.64 -15.19 18.07
CA GLY A 251 22.63 -16.05 17.44
C GLY A 251 22.38 -16.34 15.95
N ALA A 252 21.15 -16.60 15.56
CA ALA A 252 20.79 -16.96 14.17
C ALA A 252 20.90 -15.77 13.20
N ARG A 253 20.75 -14.54 13.69
CA ARG A 253 20.85 -13.31 12.91
C ARG A 253 22.20 -13.09 12.23
N ARG A 254 23.28 -13.71 12.71
CA ARG A 254 24.65 -13.47 12.18
C ARG A 254 24.98 -14.32 10.96
N GLN A 255 24.32 -15.44 10.74
CA GLN A 255 24.70 -16.39 9.68
C GLN A 255 23.75 -16.38 8.48
N MET A 256 22.45 -16.02 8.65
CA MET A 256 21.45 -16.15 7.58
C MET A 256 20.92 -14.81 7.03
N GLY A 257 21.43 -13.68 7.46
CA GLY A 257 20.88 -12.37 7.11
C GLY A 257 19.71 -11.97 8.03
N VAL A 258 19.23 -10.75 7.88
CA VAL A 258 18.06 -10.23 8.61
C VAL A 258 16.83 -10.46 7.73
N ILE A 259 15.82 -11.15 8.25
CA ILE A 259 14.54 -11.22 7.58
C ILE A 259 13.93 -9.82 7.63
N GLU A 260 13.71 -9.20 6.45
CA GLU A 260 13.14 -7.86 6.35
C GLU A 260 11.65 -7.91 6.11
N ALA A 261 11.19 -8.88 5.33
CA ALA A 261 9.79 -8.98 4.99
C ALA A 261 9.40 -10.43 4.63
N VAL A 262 8.10 -10.68 4.67
CA VAL A 262 7.47 -11.85 4.08
C VAL A 262 6.54 -11.39 2.96
N THR A 263 6.51 -12.12 1.85
CA THR A 263 5.57 -11.89 0.74
C THR A 263 4.72 -13.13 0.52
N TRP A 264 3.45 -12.91 0.21
CA TRP A 264 2.51 -14.00 -0.11
C TRP A 264 1.47 -13.53 -1.13
N GLU A 265 0.77 -14.49 -1.71
CA GLU A 265 -0.34 -14.24 -2.63
C GLU A 265 -1.61 -14.90 -2.11
N SER A 266 -2.75 -14.27 -2.36
CA SER A 266 -4.06 -14.82 -2.03
C SER A 266 -5.04 -14.65 -3.20
N LEU A 267 -6.17 -15.33 -3.13
CA LEU A 267 -7.36 -14.94 -3.89
C LEU A 267 -7.63 -13.46 -3.65
N LEU A 268 -8.32 -12.81 -4.57
CA LEU A 268 -8.61 -11.37 -4.45
C LEU A 268 -9.37 -11.10 -3.15
N TYR A 269 -8.76 -10.34 -2.28
CA TYR A 269 -9.31 -9.99 -0.97
C TYR A 269 -8.93 -8.56 -0.59
N GLY A 270 -9.91 -7.74 -0.28
CA GLY A 270 -9.72 -6.32 0.06
C GLY A 270 -10.08 -5.98 1.51
N GLY A 271 -10.29 -6.98 2.36
CA GLY A 271 -10.70 -6.79 3.76
C GLY A 271 -9.55 -6.50 4.74
N VAL A 272 -8.34 -6.18 4.24
CA VAL A 272 -7.17 -5.86 5.07
C VAL A 272 -6.54 -4.55 4.61
N GLU A 273 -6.18 -3.71 5.58
CA GLU A 273 -5.57 -2.40 5.35
C GLU A 273 -4.06 -2.40 5.59
N ILE A 274 -3.38 -1.41 4.99
CA ILE A 274 -1.97 -1.14 5.26
C ILE A 274 -1.77 -0.81 6.76
N GLY A 275 -0.80 -1.46 7.38
CA GLY A 275 -0.51 -1.32 8.82
C GLY A 275 -1.35 -2.22 9.73
N GLU A 276 -2.25 -3.02 9.18
CA GLU A 276 -3.02 -4.01 9.92
C GLU A 276 -2.19 -5.25 10.21
N GLN A 277 -2.45 -5.88 11.35
CA GLN A 277 -1.82 -7.12 11.76
C GLN A 277 -2.69 -8.30 11.35
N VAL A 278 -2.11 -9.26 10.63
CA VAL A 278 -2.78 -10.47 10.12
C VAL A 278 -2.02 -11.73 10.54
N GLU A 279 -2.71 -12.85 10.58
CA GLU A 279 -2.09 -14.16 10.77
C GLU A 279 -1.82 -14.81 9.40
N LEU A 280 -0.58 -15.27 9.20
CA LEU A 280 -0.16 -16.00 8.01
C LEU A 280 0.20 -17.41 8.39
N SER A 281 -0.58 -18.39 7.93
CA SER A 281 -0.42 -19.81 8.23
C SER A 281 -0.25 -20.64 6.96
N SER A 282 0.79 -21.46 6.91
CA SER A 282 1.03 -22.37 5.80
C SER A 282 1.70 -23.64 6.30
N PRO A 283 1.36 -24.82 5.75
CA PRO A 283 2.00 -26.09 6.12
C PRO A 283 3.52 -26.10 6.01
N SER A 284 4.07 -25.23 5.18
CA SER A 284 5.52 -25.07 4.98
C SER A 284 6.20 -24.22 6.03
N MET A 285 5.45 -23.41 6.80
CA MET A 285 5.97 -22.48 7.79
C MET A 285 5.99 -23.09 9.20
N GLY A 286 5.25 -24.19 9.44
CA GLY A 286 5.05 -24.79 10.74
C GLY A 286 3.95 -24.09 11.52
N GLU A 287 4.29 -23.18 12.43
CA GLU A 287 3.32 -22.36 13.17
C GLU A 287 2.93 -21.10 12.38
N GLY A 288 1.75 -20.54 12.66
CA GLY A 288 1.28 -19.29 12.08
C GLY A 288 2.17 -18.11 12.50
N TRP A 289 2.35 -17.17 11.61
CA TRP A 289 3.12 -15.93 11.87
C TRP A 289 2.20 -14.74 11.93
N MET A 290 2.42 -13.88 12.91
CA MET A 290 1.79 -12.57 12.96
C MET A 290 2.60 -11.60 12.09
N VAL A 291 1.92 -10.91 11.17
CA VAL A 291 2.54 -10.05 10.16
C VAL A 291 1.82 -8.72 10.11
N ILE A 292 2.56 -7.61 10.14
CA ILE A 292 2.02 -6.27 9.85
C ILE A 292 2.14 -6.03 8.35
N VAL A 293 1.00 -5.79 7.70
CA VAL A 293 0.93 -5.54 6.25
C VAL A 293 1.55 -4.18 5.91
N LYS A 294 2.47 -4.17 4.96
CA LYS A 294 3.20 -2.99 4.49
C LYS A 294 2.91 -2.61 3.06
N LYS A 295 2.56 -3.60 2.24
CA LYS A 295 2.24 -3.41 0.83
C LYS A 295 1.17 -4.37 0.39
N ILE A 296 0.24 -3.87 -0.42
CA ILE A 296 -0.84 -4.63 -1.02
C ILE A 296 -0.86 -4.31 -2.51
N SER A 297 -0.96 -5.33 -3.35
CA SER A 297 -1.20 -5.16 -4.78
C SER A 297 -2.39 -6.01 -5.16
N HIS A 298 -3.42 -5.37 -5.71
CA HIS A 298 -4.58 -6.07 -6.24
C HIS A 298 -4.52 -6.13 -7.76
N ARG A 299 -4.92 -7.25 -8.31
CA ARG A 299 -5.05 -7.42 -9.76
C ARG A 299 -6.29 -8.23 -10.09
N PHE A 300 -7.12 -7.70 -10.97
CA PHE A 300 -8.18 -8.50 -11.57
C PHE A 300 -8.44 -8.11 -13.02
N SER A 301 -8.91 -9.06 -13.80
CA SER A 301 -9.30 -8.88 -15.19
C SER A 301 -10.48 -9.79 -15.52
N THR A 302 -11.44 -9.29 -16.27
CA THR A 302 -12.51 -10.12 -16.85
C THR A 302 -12.04 -10.85 -18.11
N ARG A 303 -10.99 -10.35 -18.74
CA ARG A 303 -10.40 -10.88 -19.98
C ARG A 303 -9.33 -11.95 -19.72
N ASP A 304 -8.62 -11.85 -18.59
CA ASP A 304 -7.65 -12.85 -18.12
C ASP A 304 -8.21 -13.55 -16.88
N ARG A 305 -8.68 -14.78 -17.04
CA ARG A 305 -9.28 -15.58 -15.97
C ARG A 305 -8.32 -15.89 -14.83
N GLN A 306 -7.01 -15.81 -15.04
CA GLN A 306 -6.01 -16.05 -13.99
C GLN A 306 -5.72 -14.80 -13.16
N ALA A 307 -5.96 -13.61 -13.69
CA ALA A 307 -5.74 -12.35 -13.01
C ALA A 307 -6.93 -12.03 -12.08
N TRP A 308 -6.95 -12.62 -10.88
CA TRP A 308 -7.93 -12.33 -9.82
C TRP A 308 -7.31 -12.66 -8.47
N SER A 309 -6.33 -11.85 -8.07
CA SER A 309 -5.48 -12.13 -6.90
C SER A 309 -5.03 -10.85 -6.19
N SER A 310 -4.61 -11.03 -4.95
CA SER A 310 -3.93 -10.02 -4.14
C SER A 310 -2.54 -10.51 -3.78
N SER A 311 -1.54 -9.65 -3.93
CA SER A 311 -0.16 -9.89 -3.50
C SER A 311 0.16 -8.98 -2.33
N TRP A 312 0.82 -9.51 -1.33
CA TRP A 312 1.04 -8.88 -0.04
C TRP A 312 2.52 -8.86 0.32
N GLU A 313 2.94 -7.84 1.01
CA GLU A 313 4.25 -7.79 1.68
C GLU A 313 4.04 -7.25 3.11
N GLY A 314 4.71 -7.88 4.08
CA GLY A 314 4.60 -7.49 5.48
C GLY A 314 5.83 -7.81 6.30
N ILE A 315 5.84 -7.31 7.53
CA ILE A 315 6.93 -7.52 8.50
C ILE A 315 6.41 -8.44 9.59
N ILE A 316 7.20 -9.48 9.90
CA ILE A 316 6.91 -10.43 10.99
C ILE A 316 7.12 -9.73 12.34
N VAL A 317 6.16 -9.92 13.27
CA VAL A 317 6.12 -9.27 14.59
C VAL A 317 6.42 -10.26 15.71
#